data_90ff7a4a07dfc81d83fe4d6d452c06a8
#
_entry.id   90ff7a4a07dfc81d83fe4d6d452c06a8
#
_cell.length_a   1.000
_cell.length_b   1.000
_cell.length_c   1.000
_cell.angle_alpha   90.00
_cell.angle_beta   90.00
_cell.angle_gamma   90.00
#
_symmetry.space_group_name_H-M   'P 1'
#
loop_
_entity.id
_entity.type
_entity.pdbx_description
1 polymer ?
#
loop_
_entity_poly.entity_id
_entity_poly.type
_entity_poly.pdbx_seq_one_letter_code
_entity_poly.pdbx_strand_id
1 'polypeptide(L)'
;MSKVIKVVGVDPSMSNFGLAIGTLDLDTDKLEIHGLELVETKAGGTKKTVRVNSDDLRRAKEIWRTARPIIEQAHIVFCELPVGSQSSRAQTSYGVCIGVLACV
;
A
#
# COMPACT_ATOMS: atom_id res chain seq x y z
N MET A 1 -5.56 -20.92 -24.92
CA MET A 1 -4.56 -20.42 -23.96
C MET A 1 -5.24 -19.75 -22.78
N SER A 2 -4.89 -20.14 -21.59
CA SER A 2 -5.39 -19.42 -20.43
C SER A 2 -4.76 -18.03 -20.37
N LYS A 3 -5.55 -17.04 -20.01
CA LYS A 3 -5.12 -15.66 -19.90
C LYS A 3 -4.89 -15.34 -18.44
N VAL A 4 -3.61 -15.32 -18.07
CA VAL A 4 -3.18 -15.08 -16.70
C VAL A 4 -2.63 -13.67 -16.57
N ILE A 5 -3.13 -12.92 -15.60
CA ILE A 5 -2.66 -11.58 -15.30
C ILE A 5 -2.06 -11.52 -13.90
N LYS A 6 -1.15 -10.58 -13.72
CA LYS A 6 -0.56 -10.28 -12.41
C LYS A 6 -1.47 -9.31 -11.67
N VAL A 7 -1.77 -9.64 -10.42
CA VAL A 7 -2.63 -8.82 -9.56
C VAL A 7 -1.92 -8.52 -8.25
N VAL A 8 -2.20 -7.36 -7.70
CA VAL A 8 -1.70 -6.95 -6.39
C VAL A 8 -2.88 -6.42 -5.58
N GLY A 9 -3.06 -6.96 -4.39
CA GLY A 9 -3.99 -6.43 -3.41
C GLY A 9 -3.26 -5.55 -2.42
N VAL A 10 -3.83 -4.42 -2.09
CA VAL A 10 -3.21 -3.44 -1.19
C VAL A 10 -4.13 -3.16 -0.02
N ASP A 11 -3.58 -3.31 1.18
CA ASP A 11 -4.21 -2.89 2.42
C ASP A 11 -3.44 -1.66 2.93
N PRO A 12 -3.94 -0.44 2.61
CA PRO A 12 -3.18 0.78 2.89
C PRO A 12 -3.28 1.17 4.36
N SER A 13 -2.18 1.07 5.04
CA SER A 13 -2.01 1.56 6.41
C SER A 13 -0.61 2.14 6.55
N MET A 14 -0.50 3.27 7.20
CA MET A 14 0.79 3.95 7.35
C MET A 14 1.79 3.09 8.13
N SER A 15 1.34 2.42 9.18
CA SER A 15 2.20 1.61 10.04
C SER A 15 2.43 0.21 9.49
N ASN A 16 1.45 -0.34 8.80
CA ASN A 16 1.49 -1.71 8.28
C ASN A 16 0.86 -1.74 6.89
N PHE A 17 1.63 -1.28 5.91
CA PHE A 17 1.17 -1.23 4.53
C PHE A 17 1.33 -2.63 3.90
N GLY A 18 0.22 -3.31 3.66
CA GLY A 18 0.20 -4.69 3.19
C GLY A 18 0.03 -4.82 1.68
N LEU A 19 0.77 -5.75 1.10
CA LEU A 19 0.72 -6.07 -0.32
C LEU A 19 0.58 -7.57 -0.48
N ALA A 20 -0.44 -8.02 -1.22
CA ALA A 20 -0.60 -9.41 -1.61
C ALA A 20 -0.33 -9.52 -3.11
N ILE A 21 0.61 -10.37 -3.49
CA ILE A 21 1.06 -10.53 -4.87
C ILE A 21 0.51 -11.86 -5.38
N GLY A 22 -0.16 -11.82 -6.52
CA GLY A 22 -0.76 -13.02 -7.07
C GLY A 22 -0.96 -12.98 -8.57
N THR A 23 -1.61 -14.02 -9.05
CA THR A 23 -2.03 -14.18 -10.44
C THR A 23 -3.50 -14.56 -10.49
N LEU A 24 -4.19 -14.05 -11.50
CA LEU A 24 -5.58 -14.35 -11.76
C LEU A 24 -5.70 -14.95 -13.16
N ASP A 25 -6.25 -16.16 -13.26
CA ASP A 25 -6.61 -16.77 -14.52
C ASP A 25 -8.00 -16.29 -14.92
N LEU A 26 -8.07 -15.50 -16.00
CA LEU A 26 -9.33 -14.90 -16.45
C LEU A 26 -10.28 -15.91 -17.08
N ASP A 27 -9.79 -17.07 -17.52
CA ASP A 27 -10.64 -18.09 -18.10
C ASP A 27 -11.32 -18.95 -17.03
N THR A 28 -10.63 -19.24 -15.94
CA THR A 28 -11.11 -20.11 -14.87
C THR A 28 -11.50 -19.36 -13.61
N ASP A 29 -11.23 -18.06 -13.52
CA ASP A 29 -11.40 -17.21 -12.34
C ASP A 29 -10.57 -17.69 -11.13
N LYS A 30 -9.52 -18.46 -11.38
CA LYS A 30 -8.65 -18.97 -10.32
C LYS A 30 -7.66 -17.90 -9.91
N LEU A 31 -7.67 -17.57 -8.62
CA LEU A 31 -6.71 -16.66 -7.99
C LEU A 31 -5.67 -17.46 -7.20
N GLU A 32 -4.41 -17.18 -7.46
CA GLU A 32 -3.30 -17.75 -6.68
C GLU A 32 -2.52 -16.61 -6.03
N ILE A 33 -2.29 -16.73 -4.74
CA ILE A 33 -1.44 -15.78 -4.00
C ILE A 33 -0.04 -16.38 -3.89
N HIS A 34 0.94 -15.65 -4.39
CA HIS A 34 2.33 -16.11 -4.44
C HIS A 34 3.19 -15.49 -3.35
N GLY A 35 2.82 -14.35 -2.82
CA GLY A 35 3.59 -13.69 -1.79
C GLY A 35 2.81 -12.62 -1.05
N LEU A 36 3.27 -12.35 0.15
CA LEU A 36 2.77 -11.28 1.00
C LEU A 36 3.95 -10.41 1.40
N GLU A 37 3.81 -9.11 1.24
CA GLU A 37 4.80 -8.13 1.69
C GLU A 37 4.15 -7.19 2.69
N LEU A 38 4.87 -6.88 3.74
CA LEU A 38 4.44 -5.92 4.75
C LEU A 38 5.49 -4.83 4.86
N VAL A 39 5.09 -3.59 4.61
CA VAL A 39 5.95 -2.44 4.83
C VAL A 39 5.58 -1.84 6.16
N GLU A 40 6.40 -2.10 7.16
CA GLU A 40 6.23 -1.53 8.49
C GLU A 40 6.96 -0.20 8.56
N THR A 41 6.24 0.85 8.95
CA THR A 41 6.85 2.13 9.28
C THR A 41 6.44 2.53 10.68
N LYS A 42 7.35 3.14 11.40
CA LYS A 42 7.09 3.60 12.76
C LYS A 42 7.20 5.10 12.82
N ALA A 43 6.30 5.72 13.57
CA ALA A 43 6.45 7.13 13.93
C ALA A 43 7.81 7.32 14.62
N GLY A 44 8.59 8.27 14.13
CA GLY A 44 9.95 8.50 14.63
C GLY A 44 10.04 9.73 15.51
N GLY A 45 10.97 9.67 16.46
CA GLY A 45 11.34 10.80 17.28
C GLY A 45 10.29 11.26 18.29
N THR A 46 10.58 12.39 18.91
CA THR A 46 9.65 13.09 19.78
C THR A 46 9.14 14.33 19.08
N LYS A 47 8.09 14.95 19.60
CA LYS A 47 7.59 16.24 19.07
C LYS A 47 8.64 17.35 19.05
N LYS A 48 9.70 17.19 19.87
CA LYS A 48 10.82 18.15 19.92
C LYS A 48 11.83 17.93 18.80
N THR A 49 11.96 16.70 18.29
CA THR A 49 13.00 16.33 17.33
C THR A 49 12.47 16.13 15.91
N VAL A 50 11.21 15.72 15.77
CA VAL A 50 10.63 15.41 14.46
C VAL A 50 9.23 16.02 14.37
N ARG A 51 9.00 16.79 13.33
CA ARG A 51 7.66 17.29 13.01
C ARG A 51 6.83 16.17 12.41
N VAL A 52 5.55 16.09 12.77
CA VAL A 52 4.64 15.06 12.28
C VAL A 52 4.60 14.99 10.75
N ASN A 53 4.51 16.15 10.08
CA ASN A 53 4.46 16.18 8.63
C ASN A 53 5.76 15.69 7.97
N SER A 54 6.92 16.00 8.56
CA SER A 54 8.20 15.51 8.06
C SER A 54 8.33 14.01 8.29
N ASP A 55 7.83 13.51 9.40
CA ASP A 55 7.80 12.09 9.69
C ASP A 55 6.87 11.34 8.72
N ASP A 56 5.71 11.89 8.41
CA ASP A 56 4.78 11.32 7.43
C ASP A 56 5.43 11.23 6.05
N LEU A 57 6.17 12.25 5.63
CA LEU A 57 6.90 12.22 4.36
C LEU A 57 7.95 11.12 4.33
N ARG A 58 8.71 10.96 5.41
CA ARG A 58 9.70 9.88 5.53
C ARG A 58 9.03 8.51 5.39
N ARG A 59 7.94 8.30 6.11
CA ARG A 59 7.20 7.04 6.09
C ARG A 59 6.59 6.77 4.71
N ALA A 60 6.04 7.80 4.07
CA ALA A 60 5.52 7.71 2.71
C ALA A 60 6.60 7.26 1.71
N LYS A 61 7.80 7.81 1.83
CA LYS A 61 8.93 7.40 0.98
C LYS A 61 9.33 5.94 1.20
N GLU A 62 9.31 5.46 2.43
CA GLU A 62 9.59 4.05 2.74
C GLU A 62 8.56 3.14 2.08
N ILE A 63 7.29 3.46 2.20
CA ILE A 63 6.20 2.71 1.58
C ILE A 63 6.38 2.72 0.05
N TRP A 64 6.60 3.88 -0.54
CA TRP A 64 6.74 4.04 -1.98
C TRP A 64 7.90 3.23 -2.55
N ARG A 65 9.05 3.24 -1.88
CA ARG A 65 10.24 2.50 -2.31
C ARG A 65 10.02 1.00 -2.39
N THR A 66 9.24 0.45 -1.46
CA THR A 66 8.93 -0.98 -1.43
C THR A 66 7.76 -1.33 -2.33
N ALA A 67 6.70 -0.54 -2.30
CA ALA A 67 5.47 -0.83 -3.04
C ALA A 67 5.62 -0.62 -4.55
N ARG A 68 6.34 0.40 -4.97
CA ARG A 68 6.45 0.76 -6.38
C ARG A 68 6.91 -0.38 -7.28
N PRO A 69 8.06 -1.06 -7.02
CA PRO A 69 8.48 -2.14 -7.91
C PRO A 69 7.51 -3.32 -7.95
N ILE A 70 6.76 -3.54 -6.88
CA ILE A 70 5.73 -4.58 -6.82
C ILE A 70 4.52 -4.18 -7.67
N ILE A 71 4.01 -2.98 -7.47
CA ILE A 71 2.79 -2.49 -8.14
C ILE A 71 3.01 -2.27 -9.63
N GLU A 72 4.19 -1.81 -10.03
CA GLU A 72 4.51 -1.59 -11.45
C GLU A 72 4.44 -2.86 -12.29
N GLN A 73 4.61 -4.02 -11.69
CA GLN A 73 4.53 -5.30 -12.39
C GLN A 73 3.09 -5.82 -12.51
N ALA A 74 2.14 -5.22 -11.80
CA ALA A 74 0.76 -5.68 -11.79
C ALA A 74 0.00 -5.16 -13.00
N HIS A 75 -0.90 -5.98 -13.53
CA HIS A 75 -1.88 -5.56 -14.53
C HIS A 75 -3.08 -4.89 -13.86
N ILE A 76 -3.47 -5.38 -12.69
CA ILE A 76 -4.58 -4.84 -11.90
C ILE A 76 -4.15 -4.75 -10.45
N VAL A 77 -4.51 -3.64 -9.83
CA VAL A 77 -4.29 -3.41 -8.39
C VAL A 77 -5.66 -3.25 -7.71
N PHE A 78 -5.87 -4.06 -6.70
CA PHE A 78 -7.06 -3.97 -5.84
C PHE A 78 -6.68 -3.28 -4.55
N CYS A 79 -7.35 -2.20 -4.23
CA CYS A 79 -7.06 -1.42 -3.04
C CYS A 79 -8.32 -1.22 -2.24
N GLU A 80 -8.27 -1.52 -0.95
CA GLU A 80 -9.34 -1.16 -0.04
C GLU A 80 -9.30 0.34 0.20
N LEU A 81 -10.39 1.03 -0.10
CA LEU A 81 -10.52 2.44 0.20
C LEU A 81 -11.23 2.61 1.54
N PRO A 82 -10.63 3.32 2.48
CA PRO A 82 -11.29 3.58 3.75
C PRO A 82 -12.52 4.44 3.56
N VAL A 83 -13.63 4.02 4.18
CA VAL A 83 -14.89 4.75 4.15
C VAL A 83 -15.09 5.40 5.51
N GLY A 84 -14.66 6.64 5.61
CA GLY A 84 -14.71 7.37 6.86
C GLY A 84 -13.57 7.02 7.81
N SER A 85 -13.37 7.85 8.79
CA SER A 85 -12.37 7.66 9.82
C SER A 85 -12.84 8.28 11.13
N GLN A 86 -12.44 7.68 12.22
CA GLN A 86 -12.82 8.12 13.57
C GLN A 86 -11.95 9.29 14.05
N SER A 87 -10.85 9.61 13.38
CA SER A 87 -9.97 10.69 13.80
C SER A 87 -9.35 11.40 12.60
N SER A 88 -8.98 12.67 12.81
CA SER A 88 -8.25 13.46 11.82
C SER A 88 -6.91 12.82 11.47
N ARG A 89 -6.23 12.26 12.46
CA ARG A 89 -4.92 11.61 12.24
C ARG A 89 -5.04 10.39 11.33
N ALA A 90 -6.06 9.56 11.56
CA ALA A 90 -6.32 8.40 10.73
C ALA A 90 -6.67 8.80 9.30
N GLN A 91 -7.49 9.85 9.12
CA GLN A 91 -7.81 10.37 7.78
C GLN A 91 -6.56 10.86 7.06
N THR A 92 -5.67 11.57 7.76
CA THR A 92 -4.41 12.04 7.19
C THR A 92 -3.53 10.85 6.76
N SER A 93 -3.41 9.85 7.60
CA SER A 93 -2.62 8.64 7.30
C SER A 93 -3.15 7.91 6.07
N TYR A 94 -4.46 7.72 5.97
CA TYR A 94 -5.08 7.12 4.78
C TYR A 94 -4.84 7.97 3.53
N GLY A 95 -4.96 9.30 3.65
CA GLY A 95 -4.69 10.21 2.54
C GLY A 95 -3.26 10.10 2.03
N VAL A 96 -2.28 9.98 2.93
CA VAL A 96 -0.87 9.77 2.57
C VAL A 96 -0.71 8.46 1.81
N CYS A 97 -1.29 7.36 2.30
CA CYS A 97 -1.19 6.05 1.64
C CYS A 97 -1.82 6.07 0.25
N ILE A 98 -2.99 6.69 0.10
CA ILE A 98 -3.65 6.83 -1.22
C ILE A 98 -2.78 7.68 -2.15
N GLY A 99 -2.18 8.74 -1.63
CA GLY A 99 -1.26 9.58 -2.40
C GLY A 99 -0.04 8.81 -2.89
N VAL A 100 0.53 7.96 -2.06
CA VAL A 100 1.64 7.07 -2.46
C VAL A 100 1.21 6.16 -3.61
N LEU A 101 0.04 5.54 -3.50
CA LEU A 101 -0.49 4.66 -4.55
C LEU A 101 -0.73 5.41 -5.85
N ALA A 102 -1.19 6.64 -5.79
CA ALA A 102 -1.42 7.47 -6.98
C ALA A 102 -0.11 7.82 -7.72
N CYS A 103 1.02 7.75 -7.05
CA CYS A 103 2.33 8.07 -7.61
C CYS A 103 3.08 6.86 -8.19
N VAL A 104 2.46 5.72 -8.20
CA VAL A 104 3.09 4.48 -8.70
C VAL A 104 2.78 4.20 -10.16
#